data_7927591373a1bef68bd295f6d2443a8a
#
_entry.id   7927591373a1bef68bd295f6d2443a8a
#
_cell.length_a   1.000
_cell.length_b   1.000
_cell.length_c   1.000
_cell.angle_alpha   90.00
_cell.angle_beta   90.00
_cell.angle_gamma   90.00
#
_symmetry.space_group_name_H-M   'P 1'
#
loop_
_entity.id
_entity.type
_entity.pdbx_description
1 polymer ?
#
loop_
_entity_poly.entity_id
_entity_poly.type
_entity_poly.pdbx_seq_one_letter_code
_entity_poly.pdbx_strand_id
1 'polypeptide(L)'
;MKTFIKITLSLFLFLAIMGFSGVSWALDKKLVVGGKNFTEQYILPEMAKILLEKQGFEVALKTGVGSTVLRQAMENGEVDLCFEYTGSAYTLYLKQKDRAIMTDPEKVFHYVKEADAKKGLIWLYPSGLNNNYTLIMLKTQAQKLNISTVSDLAAFVKKKPKDLIFGVNEEFLIRPDGIKGLMRFYGFRVPTQNLKQMSTGLTCTALKEEKIQVTVGFATDGRIAAFHFVNLKDDKKFFPAYNVAPVVRKKILDQYAEIREILKPIMQLTTEEMRELNKAVDVDKQSIHQAARGWLTSHGFIF
;
A
#
# COMPACT_ATOMS: atom_id res chain seq x y z
N MET A 1 -31.99 -20.02 71.00
CA MET A 1 -32.07 -18.85 70.08
C MET A 1 -30.75 -18.28 69.62
N LYS A 2 -29.63 -18.40 70.34
CA LYS A 2 -28.34 -17.82 69.90
C LYS A 2 -27.56 -18.65 68.89
N THR A 3 -27.84 -19.92 68.71
CA THR A 3 -27.12 -20.84 67.81
C THR A 3 -27.65 -20.79 66.37
N PHE A 4 -28.94 -20.51 66.16
CA PHE A 4 -29.57 -20.40 64.83
C PHE A 4 -29.18 -19.14 64.07
N ILE A 5 -28.82 -18.04 64.77
CA ILE A 5 -28.45 -16.77 64.15
C ILE A 5 -27.01 -16.82 63.55
N LYS A 6 -26.13 -17.65 64.13
CA LYS A 6 -24.75 -17.78 63.61
C LYS A 6 -24.64 -18.60 62.31
N ILE A 7 -25.53 -19.57 62.09
CA ILE A 7 -25.56 -20.42 60.89
C ILE A 7 -26.11 -19.65 59.69
N THR A 8 -27.15 -18.82 59.91
CA THR A 8 -27.72 -17.98 58.81
C THR A 8 -26.78 -16.88 58.36
N LEU A 9 -25.95 -16.31 59.23
CA LEU A 9 -25.02 -15.25 58.89
C LEU A 9 -23.82 -15.79 58.06
N SER A 10 -23.34 -17.01 58.38
CA SER A 10 -22.29 -17.70 57.59
C SER A 10 -22.74 -18.11 56.21
N LEU A 11 -24.01 -18.49 56.01
CA LEU A 11 -24.55 -18.87 54.71
C LEU A 11 -24.72 -17.65 53.77
N PHE A 12 -25.07 -16.49 54.32
CA PHE A 12 -25.19 -15.25 53.54
C PHE A 12 -23.81 -14.68 53.14
N LEU A 13 -22.74 -14.91 53.92
CA LEU A 13 -21.42 -14.47 53.59
C LEU A 13 -20.77 -15.37 52.48
N PHE A 14 -21.15 -16.65 52.40
CA PHE A 14 -20.68 -17.59 51.38
C PHE A 14 -21.38 -17.39 50.02
N LEU A 15 -22.62 -16.93 50.00
CA LEU A 15 -23.35 -16.60 48.78
C LEU A 15 -22.91 -15.24 48.17
N ALA A 16 -22.35 -14.31 48.98
CA ALA A 16 -21.87 -13.03 48.51
C ALA A 16 -20.50 -13.14 47.77
N ILE A 17 -19.76 -14.25 47.96
CA ILE A 17 -18.43 -14.46 47.29
C ILE A 17 -18.58 -15.15 45.93
N MET A 18 -19.72 -15.80 45.62
CA MET A 18 -19.94 -16.43 44.31
C MET A 18 -20.57 -15.49 43.26
N GLY A 19 -20.85 -14.23 43.58
CA GLY A 19 -21.53 -13.28 42.69
C GLY A 19 -20.64 -12.40 41.84
N PHE A 20 -19.30 -12.46 42.00
CA PHE A 20 -18.37 -11.72 41.15
C PHE A 20 -17.65 -12.64 40.14
N SER A 21 -18.44 -13.46 39.43
CA SER A 21 -18.01 -13.88 38.12
C SER A 21 -17.94 -12.61 37.27
N GLY A 22 -16.77 -11.99 37.20
CA GLY A 22 -16.56 -10.87 36.33
C GLY A 22 -16.96 -11.22 34.91
N VAL A 23 -18.11 -10.71 34.47
CA VAL A 23 -18.43 -10.66 33.05
C VAL A 23 -17.32 -9.81 32.45
N SER A 24 -16.24 -10.46 32.04
CA SER A 24 -15.26 -9.87 31.14
C SER A 24 -16.04 -9.54 29.88
N TRP A 25 -16.47 -8.30 29.77
CA TRP A 25 -16.88 -7.76 28.48
C TRP A 25 -15.62 -7.84 27.61
N ALA A 26 -15.51 -8.94 26.85
CA ALA A 26 -14.54 -8.99 25.77
C ALA A 26 -14.86 -7.77 24.90
N LEU A 27 -14.04 -6.74 24.96
CA LEU A 27 -14.11 -5.61 24.04
C LEU A 27 -14.16 -6.20 22.65
N ASP A 28 -15.23 -5.90 21.93
CA ASP A 28 -15.46 -6.36 20.57
C ASP A 28 -14.34 -5.71 19.69
N LYS A 29 -13.22 -6.44 19.52
CA LYS A 29 -12.00 -5.97 18.84
C LYS A 29 -12.23 -5.92 17.32
N LYS A 30 -13.14 -5.04 16.87
CA LYS A 30 -13.46 -4.88 15.44
C LYS A 30 -12.57 -3.83 14.81
N LEU A 31 -12.04 -4.16 13.62
CA LEU A 31 -11.21 -3.26 12.82
C LEU A 31 -11.58 -3.34 11.34
N VAL A 32 -11.50 -2.21 10.65
CA VAL A 32 -11.60 -2.13 9.21
C VAL A 32 -10.21 -1.81 8.63
N VAL A 33 -9.67 -2.73 7.82
CA VAL A 33 -8.40 -2.54 7.12
C VAL A 33 -8.67 -2.18 5.67
N GLY A 34 -8.15 -1.05 5.23
CA GLY A 34 -8.33 -0.52 3.89
C GLY A 34 -7.19 -0.85 2.95
N GLY A 35 -7.50 -0.88 1.64
CA GLY A 35 -6.51 -1.10 0.59
C GLY A 35 -6.92 -0.48 -0.76
N LYS A 36 -5.91 -0.14 -1.57
CA LYS A 36 -6.11 0.46 -2.90
C LYS A 36 -6.42 -0.62 -3.95
N ASN A 37 -6.61 -0.19 -5.20
CA ASN A 37 -7.08 -1.03 -6.32
C ASN A 37 -5.94 -1.67 -7.14
N PHE A 38 -4.90 -2.20 -6.50
CA PHE A 38 -3.82 -2.95 -7.14
C PHE A 38 -3.28 -4.06 -6.21
N THR A 39 -2.66 -5.08 -6.75
CA THR A 39 -2.39 -6.38 -6.12
C THR A 39 -1.69 -6.29 -4.76
N GLU A 40 -0.61 -5.53 -4.64
CA GLU A 40 0.09 -5.29 -3.37
C GLU A 40 -0.84 -4.78 -2.26
N GLN A 41 -1.81 -3.95 -2.62
CA GLN A 41 -2.78 -3.35 -1.70
C GLN A 41 -4.00 -4.25 -1.40
N TYR A 42 -4.03 -5.45 -1.93
CA TYR A 42 -4.86 -6.55 -1.45
C TYR A 42 -4.05 -7.49 -0.56
N ILE A 43 -2.76 -7.72 -0.88
CA ILE A 43 -1.87 -8.61 -0.12
C ILE A 43 -1.56 -8.04 1.27
N LEU A 44 -1.13 -6.78 1.36
CA LEU A 44 -0.77 -6.15 2.64
C LEU A 44 -1.94 -6.10 3.64
N PRO A 45 -3.17 -5.69 3.28
CA PRO A 45 -4.33 -5.76 4.15
C PRO A 45 -4.68 -7.20 4.57
N GLU A 46 -4.54 -8.18 3.68
CA GLU A 46 -4.78 -9.59 4.01
C GLU A 46 -3.75 -10.11 5.03
N MET A 47 -2.47 -9.76 4.89
CA MET A 47 -1.45 -10.08 5.89
C MET A 47 -1.80 -9.49 7.26
N ALA A 48 -2.21 -8.21 7.28
CA ALA A 48 -2.62 -7.54 8.51
C ALA A 48 -3.84 -8.23 9.13
N LYS A 49 -4.84 -8.60 8.32
CA LYS A 49 -6.01 -9.35 8.76
C LYS A 49 -5.61 -10.67 9.44
N ILE A 50 -4.79 -11.49 8.77
CA ILE A 50 -4.33 -12.78 9.31
C ILE A 50 -3.64 -12.59 10.67
N LEU A 51 -2.75 -11.61 10.80
CA LEU A 51 -2.02 -11.37 12.05
C LEU A 51 -2.93 -10.82 13.16
N LEU A 52 -3.84 -9.93 12.84
CA LEU A 52 -4.78 -9.33 13.79
C LEU A 52 -5.81 -10.36 14.27
N GLU A 53 -6.35 -11.17 13.36
CA GLU A 53 -7.31 -12.24 13.72
C GLU A 53 -6.68 -13.30 14.64
N LYS A 54 -5.38 -13.61 14.46
CA LYS A 54 -4.61 -14.47 15.37
C LYS A 54 -4.56 -13.90 16.80
N GLN A 55 -4.72 -12.59 16.97
CA GLN A 55 -4.75 -11.89 18.27
C GLN A 55 -6.19 -11.58 18.75
N GLY A 56 -7.20 -12.20 18.13
CA GLY A 56 -8.59 -12.12 18.54
C GLY A 56 -9.32 -10.87 18.05
N PHE A 57 -8.81 -10.17 17.04
CA PHE A 57 -9.55 -9.11 16.36
C PHE A 57 -10.52 -9.70 15.32
N GLU A 58 -11.67 -9.08 15.15
CA GLU A 58 -12.55 -9.29 14.00
C GLU A 58 -12.20 -8.25 12.93
N VAL A 59 -11.72 -8.68 11.75
CA VAL A 59 -11.19 -7.77 10.75
C VAL A 59 -12.00 -7.79 9.46
N ALA A 60 -12.58 -6.65 9.12
CA ALA A 60 -13.19 -6.43 7.81
C ALA A 60 -12.20 -5.78 6.84
N LEU A 61 -12.20 -6.20 5.57
CA LEU A 61 -11.41 -5.58 4.51
C LEU A 61 -12.26 -4.64 3.67
N LYS A 62 -11.78 -3.40 3.46
CA LYS A 62 -12.35 -2.42 2.54
C LYS A 62 -11.28 -2.05 1.50
N THR A 63 -11.14 -2.90 0.49
CA THR A 63 -10.08 -2.79 -0.54
C THR A 63 -10.65 -2.43 -1.92
N GLY A 64 -9.77 -2.16 -2.89
CA GLY A 64 -10.18 -1.88 -4.27
C GLY A 64 -10.57 -0.43 -4.53
N VAL A 65 -10.24 0.50 -3.65
CA VAL A 65 -10.59 1.93 -3.79
C VAL A 65 -9.40 2.77 -4.27
N GLY A 66 -9.68 3.95 -4.82
CA GLY A 66 -8.63 4.90 -5.20
C GLY A 66 -7.96 5.56 -3.98
N SER A 67 -6.74 6.06 -4.16
CA SER A 67 -5.93 6.64 -3.08
C SER A 67 -6.64 7.77 -2.31
N THR A 68 -7.32 8.69 -3.00
CA THR A 68 -8.05 9.79 -2.34
C THR A 68 -9.26 9.29 -1.54
N VAL A 69 -9.97 8.29 -2.06
CA VAL A 69 -11.13 7.69 -1.38
C VAL A 69 -10.68 6.98 -0.11
N LEU A 70 -9.59 6.18 -0.19
CA LEU A 70 -9.03 5.52 0.99
C LEU A 70 -8.59 6.54 2.05
N ARG A 71 -7.93 7.61 1.63
CA ARG A 71 -7.51 8.69 2.52
C ARG A 71 -8.69 9.33 3.25
N GLN A 72 -9.76 9.66 2.55
CA GLN A 72 -10.99 10.20 3.14
C GLN A 72 -11.65 9.22 4.11
N ALA A 73 -11.71 7.93 3.76
CA ALA A 73 -12.24 6.88 4.62
C ALA A 73 -11.46 6.76 5.94
N MET A 74 -10.13 6.93 5.92
CA MET A 74 -9.29 7.00 7.12
C MET A 74 -9.60 8.24 7.96
N GLU A 75 -9.67 9.42 7.34
CA GLU A 75 -9.95 10.68 8.02
C GLU A 75 -11.37 10.70 8.64
N ASN A 76 -12.37 10.10 7.96
CA ASN A 76 -13.76 10.01 8.43
C ASN A 76 -14.00 8.87 9.43
N GLY A 77 -13.05 7.94 9.58
CA GLY A 77 -13.16 6.81 10.51
C GLY A 77 -13.94 5.62 9.99
N GLU A 78 -14.09 5.50 8.67
CA GLU A 78 -14.66 4.34 8.00
C GLU A 78 -13.63 3.21 7.78
N VAL A 79 -12.34 3.55 7.85
CA VAL A 79 -11.20 2.66 7.81
C VAL A 79 -10.29 3.00 8.99
N ASP A 80 -9.81 1.99 9.69
CA ASP A 80 -9.02 2.13 10.92
C ASP A 80 -7.52 2.00 10.67
N LEU A 81 -7.14 1.20 9.69
CA LEU A 81 -5.76 0.90 9.31
C LEU A 81 -5.67 0.79 7.79
N CYS A 82 -4.61 1.33 7.22
CA CYS A 82 -4.21 1.05 5.83
C CYS A 82 -2.68 1.01 5.69
N PHE A 83 -2.21 0.54 4.53
CA PHE A 83 -0.81 0.66 4.13
C PHE A 83 -0.68 1.81 3.15
N GLU A 84 0.11 2.81 3.53
CA GLU A 84 0.25 4.03 2.73
C GLU A 84 1.72 4.26 2.34
N TYR A 85 1.92 4.97 1.24
CA TYR A 85 3.22 5.27 0.66
C TYR A 85 3.62 6.71 0.95
N THR A 86 4.84 6.90 1.41
CA THR A 86 5.37 8.22 1.80
C THR A 86 5.24 9.25 0.68
N GLY A 87 5.59 8.88 -0.55
CA GLY A 87 5.48 9.76 -1.72
C GLY A 87 4.04 10.17 -2.05
N SER A 88 3.07 9.23 -1.90
CA SER A 88 1.65 9.54 -2.10
C SER A 88 1.14 10.51 -1.04
N ALA A 89 1.46 10.28 0.22
CA ALA A 89 1.05 11.19 1.29
C ALA A 89 1.63 12.59 1.08
N TYR A 90 2.92 12.67 0.74
CA TYR A 90 3.61 13.94 0.54
C TYR A 90 3.06 14.75 -0.64
N THR A 91 2.96 14.12 -1.82
CA THR A 91 2.62 14.83 -3.06
C THR A 91 1.11 14.97 -3.28
N LEU A 92 0.32 13.89 -3.01
CA LEU A 92 -1.09 13.86 -3.35
C LEU A 92 -1.97 14.45 -2.23
N TYR A 93 -1.73 14.07 -0.95
CA TYR A 93 -2.60 14.49 0.16
C TYR A 93 -2.14 15.79 0.80
N LEU A 94 -0.83 15.92 1.06
CA LEU A 94 -0.25 17.11 1.69
C LEU A 94 0.14 18.17 0.65
N LYS A 95 0.06 17.85 -0.65
CA LYS A 95 0.32 18.77 -1.79
C LYS A 95 1.68 19.44 -1.76
N GLN A 96 2.68 18.74 -1.19
CA GLN A 96 4.05 19.23 -1.09
C GLN A 96 4.84 18.96 -2.39
N LYS A 97 5.89 19.76 -2.63
CA LYS A 97 6.65 19.74 -3.90
C LYS A 97 8.16 19.87 -3.70
N ASP A 98 8.64 20.02 -2.46
CA ASP A 98 10.07 20.13 -2.19
C ASP A 98 10.79 18.83 -2.55
N ARG A 99 11.64 18.92 -3.56
CA ARG A 99 12.36 17.76 -4.12
C ARG A 99 13.42 17.21 -3.19
N ALA A 100 14.06 18.08 -2.39
CA ALA A 100 15.08 17.65 -1.44
C ALA A 100 14.50 16.78 -0.31
N ILE A 101 13.19 16.96 -0.03
CA ILE A 101 12.45 16.13 0.92
C ILE A 101 11.87 14.91 0.21
N MET A 102 11.16 15.09 -0.90
CA MET A 102 10.38 13.99 -1.50
C MET A 102 11.24 12.86 -2.06
N THR A 103 12.49 13.12 -2.44
CA THR A 103 13.42 12.11 -2.99
C THR A 103 14.31 11.46 -1.93
N ASP A 104 14.21 11.89 -0.68
CA ASP A 104 14.93 11.33 0.47
C ASP A 104 13.95 10.51 1.32
N PRO A 105 14.12 9.17 1.42
CA PRO A 105 13.16 8.30 2.13
C PRO A 105 12.95 8.67 3.59
N GLU A 106 14.00 9.07 4.30
CA GLU A 106 13.90 9.42 5.72
C GLU A 106 13.18 10.76 5.92
N LYS A 107 13.60 11.78 5.15
CA LYS A 107 12.98 13.11 5.26
C LYS A 107 11.51 13.08 4.90
N VAL A 108 11.12 12.38 3.81
CA VAL A 108 9.72 12.29 3.41
C VAL A 108 8.90 11.53 4.45
N PHE A 109 9.44 10.46 5.03
CA PHE A 109 8.75 9.72 6.08
C PHE A 109 8.51 10.58 7.32
N HIS A 110 9.54 11.27 7.82
CA HIS A 110 9.39 12.17 8.98
C HIS A 110 8.37 13.26 8.72
N TYR A 111 8.42 13.88 7.54
CA TYR A 111 7.48 14.94 7.19
C TYR A 111 6.02 14.47 7.20
N VAL A 112 5.73 13.35 6.52
CA VAL A 112 4.33 12.84 6.44
C VAL A 112 3.84 12.35 7.78
N LYS A 113 4.70 11.72 8.58
CA LYS A 113 4.40 11.25 9.93
C LYS A 113 3.96 12.41 10.85
N GLU A 114 4.71 13.50 10.85
CA GLU A 114 4.38 14.68 11.67
C GLU A 114 3.13 15.40 11.18
N ALA A 115 2.98 15.55 9.88
CA ALA A 115 1.82 16.23 9.29
C ALA A 115 0.52 15.46 9.54
N ASP A 116 0.54 14.15 9.36
CA ASP A 116 -0.63 13.28 9.52
C ASP A 116 -0.99 13.04 10.99
N ALA A 117 -0.03 13.04 11.90
CA ALA A 117 -0.29 12.94 13.34
C ALA A 117 -1.24 14.06 13.82
N LYS A 118 -1.16 15.26 13.25
CA LYS A 118 -2.06 16.39 13.52
C LYS A 118 -3.50 16.12 13.10
N LYS A 119 -3.70 15.16 12.19
CA LYS A 119 -5.01 14.69 11.72
C LYS A 119 -5.45 13.39 12.40
N GLY A 120 -4.70 12.93 13.42
CA GLY A 120 -4.99 11.68 14.11
C GLY A 120 -4.68 10.42 13.30
N LEU A 121 -3.82 10.51 12.28
CA LEU A 121 -3.32 9.39 11.49
C LEU A 121 -1.86 9.13 11.86
N ILE A 122 -1.59 7.97 12.43
CA ILE A 122 -0.29 7.62 13.01
C ILE A 122 0.44 6.67 12.08
N TRP A 123 1.51 7.13 11.47
CA TRP A 123 2.46 6.33 10.71
C TRP A 123 3.32 5.51 11.69
N LEU A 124 3.33 4.19 11.52
CA LEU A 124 4.10 3.31 12.41
C LEU A 124 5.56 3.24 11.97
N TYR A 125 5.97 2.11 11.42
CA TYR A 125 7.35 1.85 11.03
C TYR A 125 7.46 1.92 9.50
N PRO A 126 8.47 2.61 8.94
CA PRO A 126 8.74 2.51 7.51
C PRO A 126 9.28 1.10 7.22
N SER A 127 8.85 0.50 6.12
CA SER A 127 9.45 -0.74 5.61
C SER A 127 10.59 -0.44 4.64
N GLY A 128 11.42 -1.46 4.36
CA GLY A 128 12.35 -1.45 3.24
C GLY A 128 11.68 -1.55 1.87
N LEU A 129 10.39 -1.90 1.85
CA LEU A 129 9.59 -2.00 0.65
C LEU A 129 9.37 -0.62 0.02
N ASN A 130 9.93 -0.44 -1.18
CA ASN A 130 9.79 0.80 -1.95
C ASN A 130 9.12 0.51 -3.29
N ASN A 131 7.90 1.00 -3.45
CA ASN A 131 7.07 0.78 -4.63
C ASN A 131 7.01 2.02 -5.52
N ASN A 132 8.15 2.43 -6.05
CA ASN A 132 8.26 3.58 -6.94
C ASN A 132 7.45 3.37 -8.24
N TYR A 133 6.86 4.44 -8.72
CA TYR A 133 6.43 4.50 -10.11
C TYR A 133 7.63 4.33 -11.05
N THR A 134 7.40 3.65 -12.15
CA THR A 134 8.36 3.49 -13.24
C THR A 134 7.63 3.54 -14.58
N LEU A 135 8.32 3.96 -15.64
CA LEU A 135 7.86 3.72 -17.00
C LEU A 135 8.40 2.38 -17.48
N ILE A 136 7.58 1.57 -18.09
CA ILE A 136 7.96 0.26 -18.63
C ILE A 136 7.69 0.17 -20.12
N MET A 137 8.54 -0.59 -20.78
CA MET A 137 8.45 -0.94 -22.20
C MET A 137 8.74 -2.43 -22.39
N LEU A 138 8.36 -3.00 -23.53
CA LEU A 138 8.92 -4.29 -23.97
C LEU A 138 10.43 -4.15 -24.13
N LYS A 139 11.19 -5.13 -23.59
CA LYS A 139 12.66 -5.13 -23.64
C LYS A 139 13.19 -5.06 -25.08
N THR A 140 12.59 -5.83 -25.98
CA THR A 140 12.94 -5.85 -27.42
C THR A 140 12.74 -4.49 -28.08
N GLN A 141 11.64 -3.81 -27.76
CA GLN A 141 11.33 -2.49 -28.31
C GLN A 141 12.25 -1.41 -27.74
N ALA A 142 12.47 -1.42 -26.42
CA ALA A 142 13.39 -0.49 -25.77
C ALA A 142 14.81 -0.59 -26.36
N GLN A 143 15.31 -1.81 -26.57
CA GLN A 143 16.59 -2.07 -27.21
C GLN A 143 16.63 -1.56 -28.66
N LYS A 144 15.61 -1.87 -29.48
CA LYS A 144 15.51 -1.41 -30.88
C LYS A 144 15.53 0.11 -31.00
N LEU A 145 14.95 0.82 -30.04
CA LEU A 145 14.86 2.27 -30.02
C LEU A 145 16.00 2.95 -29.24
N ASN A 146 16.90 2.18 -28.64
CA ASN A 146 17.98 2.66 -27.75
C ASN A 146 17.42 3.51 -26.60
N ILE A 147 16.33 3.06 -25.96
CA ILE A 147 15.68 3.72 -24.83
C ILE A 147 15.96 2.88 -23.58
N SER A 148 16.67 3.46 -22.60
CA SER A 148 16.99 2.84 -21.31
C SER A 148 16.63 3.73 -20.13
N THR A 149 16.51 5.03 -20.37
CA THR A 149 16.18 6.05 -19.36
C THR A 149 14.93 6.84 -19.76
N VAL A 150 14.35 7.53 -18.81
CA VAL A 150 13.25 8.47 -19.11
C VAL A 150 13.74 9.65 -19.96
N SER A 151 15.01 10.05 -19.82
CA SER A 151 15.62 11.05 -20.71
C SER A 151 15.73 10.58 -22.15
N ASP A 152 16.08 9.30 -22.40
CA ASP A 152 16.11 8.73 -23.76
C ASP A 152 14.71 8.72 -24.38
N LEU A 153 13.71 8.27 -23.59
CA LEU A 153 12.31 8.28 -24.01
C LEU A 153 11.84 9.71 -24.36
N ALA A 154 12.19 10.68 -23.52
CA ALA A 154 11.84 12.08 -23.76
C ALA A 154 12.46 12.61 -25.06
N ALA A 155 13.74 12.28 -25.31
CA ALA A 155 14.45 12.65 -26.54
C ALA A 155 13.82 12.00 -27.78
N PHE A 156 13.43 10.72 -27.68
CA PHE A 156 12.74 10.01 -28.77
C PHE A 156 11.38 10.65 -29.08
N VAL A 157 10.52 10.87 -28.05
CA VAL A 157 9.18 11.46 -28.24
C VAL A 157 9.24 12.88 -28.80
N LYS A 158 10.25 13.68 -28.44
CA LYS A 158 10.45 15.01 -29.06
C LYS A 158 10.65 14.94 -30.56
N LYS A 159 11.43 13.96 -31.05
CA LYS A 159 11.71 13.77 -32.48
C LYS A 159 10.54 13.13 -33.22
N LYS A 160 9.85 12.20 -32.55
CA LYS A 160 8.80 11.35 -33.13
C LYS A 160 7.58 11.26 -32.21
N PRO A 161 6.81 12.33 -32.04
CA PRO A 161 5.77 12.41 -30.98
C PRO A 161 4.59 11.46 -31.21
N LYS A 162 4.39 10.94 -32.42
CA LYS A 162 3.26 10.06 -32.77
C LYS A 162 3.62 8.57 -32.83
N ASP A 163 4.91 8.22 -32.68
CA ASP A 163 5.37 6.84 -32.90
C ASP A 163 5.10 5.91 -31.71
N LEU A 164 4.91 6.46 -30.51
CA LEU A 164 4.66 5.69 -29.30
C LEU A 164 3.28 6.00 -28.72
N ILE A 165 2.53 4.97 -28.38
CA ILE A 165 1.27 5.06 -27.65
C ILE A 165 1.56 4.77 -26.18
N PHE A 166 1.07 5.62 -25.30
CA PHE A 166 1.22 5.52 -23.86
C PHE A 166 -0.09 5.02 -23.25
N GLY A 167 -0.03 3.96 -22.44
CA GLY A 167 -1.12 3.52 -21.59
C GLY A 167 -0.87 3.96 -20.16
N VAL A 168 -1.84 4.60 -19.54
CA VAL A 168 -1.73 5.06 -18.15
C VAL A 168 -3.03 4.84 -17.40
N ASN A 169 -2.95 4.61 -16.09
CA ASN A 169 -4.15 4.53 -15.28
C ASN A 169 -4.68 5.92 -14.93
N GLU A 170 -5.93 5.97 -14.46
CA GLU A 170 -6.62 7.21 -14.12
C GLU A 170 -5.84 8.02 -13.07
N GLU A 171 -5.35 7.37 -12.04
CA GLU A 171 -4.61 8.05 -10.97
C GLU A 171 -3.35 8.72 -11.50
N PHE A 172 -2.58 8.06 -12.36
CA PHE A 172 -1.36 8.63 -12.96
C PHE A 172 -1.63 9.79 -13.93
N LEU A 173 -2.85 9.87 -14.49
CA LEU A 173 -3.29 11.02 -15.29
C LEU A 173 -3.48 12.30 -14.49
N ILE A 174 -3.95 12.18 -13.23
CA ILE A 174 -4.38 13.33 -12.42
C ILE A 174 -3.37 13.74 -11.35
N ARG A 175 -2.46 12.85 -10.94
CA ARG A 175 -1.47 13.11 -9.89
C ARG A 175 -0.48 14.20 -10.29
N PRO A 176 0.00 15.03 -9.32
CA PRO A 176 1.09 15.97 -9.55
C PRO A 176 2.40 15.31 -10.01
N ASP A 177 2.70 14.13 -9.47
CA ASP A 177 3.83 13.25 -9.78
C ASP A 177 3.49 12.19 -10.86
N GLY A 178 2.39 12.40 -11.59
CA GLY A 178 1.94 11.56 -12.70
C GLY A 178 2.47 12.02 -14.06
N ILE A 179 1.82 11.52 -15.15
CA ILE A 179 2.31 11.71 -16.52
C ILE A 179 2.49 13.18 -16.91
N LYS A 180 1.56 14.08 -16.50
CA LYS A 180 1.65 15.49 -16.83
C LYS A 180 2.84 16.18 -16.15
N GLY A 181 3.11 15.83 -14.89
CA GLY A 181 4.28 16.28 -14.15
C GLY A 181 5.58 15.75 -14.77
N LEU A 182 5.61 14.47 -15.09
CA LEU A 182 6.75 13.80 -15.74
C LEU A 182 7.09 14.46 -17.08
N MET A 183 6.09 14.63 -17.95
CA MET A 183 6.26 15.30 -19.25
C MET A 183 6.86 16.70 -19.10
N ARG A 184 6.36 17.47 -18.15
CA ARG A 184 6.87 18.83 -17.87
C ARG A 184 8.32 18.80 -17.37
N PHE A 185 8.61 17.90 -16.46
CA PHE A 185 9.93 17.78 -15.83
C PHE A 185 11.02 17.32 -16.80
N TYR A 186 10.73 16.34 -17.62
CA TYR A 186 11.64 15.82 -18.66
C TYR A 186 11.57 16.61 -19.96
N GLY A 187 10.63 17.57 -20.07
CA GLY A 187 10.49 18.50 -21.20
C GLY A 187 10.03 17.83 -22.48
N PHE A 188 9.12 16.86 -22.44
CA PHE A 188 8.51 16.25 -23.62
C PHE A 188 6.99 16.32 -23.56
N ARG A 189 6.32 15.99 -24.65
CA ARG A 189 4.85 15.98 -24.73
C ARG A 189 4.36 14.81 -25.56
N VAL A 190 3.47 14.02 -24.99
CA VAL A 190 2.71 12.98 -25.70
C VAL A 190 1.43 13.60 -26.24
N PRO A 191 1.12 13.49 -27.54
CA PRO A 191 -0.15 13.96 -28.09
C PRO A 191 -1.33 13.24 -27.43
N THR A 192 -2.47 13.91 -27.28
CA THR A 192 -3.65 13.37 -26.59
C THR A 192 -4.13 12.05 -27.21
N GLN A 193 -4.11 11.94 -28.53
CA GLN A 193 -4.50 10.71 -29.24
C GLN A 193 -3.57 9.54 -28.98
N ASN A 194 -2.33 9.79 -28.55
CA ASN A 194 -1.34 8.77 -28.20
C ASN A 194 -1.32 8.45 -26.68
N LEU A 195 -2.15 9.09 -25.88
CA LEU A 195 -2.29 8.85 -24.45
C LEU A 195 -3.61 8.13 -24.17
N LYS A 196 -3.54 6.85 -23.82
CA LYS A 196 -4.70 5.98 -23.58
C LYS A 196 -4.88 5.73 -22.08
N GLN A 197 -6.07 6.02 -21.59
CA GLN A 197 -6.46 5.68 -20.21
C GLN A 197 -6.94 4.23 -20.15
N MET A 198 -6.43 3.47 -19.19
CA MET A 198 -6.77 2.07 -18.95
C MET A 198 -6.73 1.78 -17.45
N SER A 199 -7.39 0.70 -16.99
CA SER A 199 -7.20 0.22 -15.61
C SER A 199 -5.78 -0.32 -15.42
N THR A 200 -5.28 -0.28 -14.19
CA THR A 200 -3.89 -0.69 -13.85
C THR A 200 -3.55 -2.09 -14.36
N GLY A 201 -4.47 -3.06 -14.26
CA GLY A 201 -4.24 -4.42 -14.76
C GLY A 201 -4.18 -4.52 -16.29
N LEU A 202 -4.96 -3.72 -17.00
CA LEU A 202 -5.02 -3.76 -18.47
C LEU A 202 -3.82 -3.11 -19.15
N THR A 203 -3.13 -2.16 -18.51
CA THR A 203 -1.95 -1.51 -19.10
C THR A 203 -0.85 -2.51 -19.44
N CYS A 204 -0.55 -3.44 -18.53
CA CYS A 204 0.46 -4.48 -18.75
C CYS A 204 0.06 -5.47 -19.85
N THR A 205 -1.23 -5.85 -19.92
CA THR A 205 -1.74 -6.69 -20.99
C THR A 205 -1.63 -6.00 -22.34
N ALA A 206 -2.03 -4.73 -22.43
CA ALA A 206 -1.93 -3.95 -23.66
C ALA A 206 -0.46 -3.77 -24.12
N LEU A 207 0.48 -3.62 -23.16
CA LEU A 207 1.91 -3.56 -23.47
C LEU A 207 2.43 -4.91 -24.00
N LYS A 208 2.06 -6.03 -23.36
CA LYS A 208 2.41 -7.39 -23.80
C LYS A 208 1.91 -7.69 -25.22
N GLU A 209 0.70 -7.21 -25.53
CA GLU A 209 0.07 -7.38 -26.86
C GLU A 209 0.49 -6.30 -27.87
N GLU A 210 1.48 -5.47 -27.54
CA GLU A 210 2.02 -4.38 -28.37
C GLU A 210 0.99 -3.33 -28.83
N LYS A 211 -0.19 -3.30 -28.18
CA LYS A 211 -1.23 -2.28 -28.43
C LYS A 211 -0.83 -0.90 -27.93
N ILE A 212 0.09 -0.86 -26.99
CA ILE A 212 0.78 0.34 -26.51
C ILE A 212 2.28 0.05 -26.41
N GLN A 213 3.11 1.08 -26.41
CA GLN A 213 4.57 0.95 -26.38
C GLN A 213 5.19 1.33 -25.04
N VAL A 214 4.52 2.20 -24.30
CA VAL A 214 4.98 2.65 -23.00
C VAL A 214 3.81 2.61 -22.03
N THR A 215 4.04 2.12 -20.82
CA THR A 215 3.06 2.26 -19.73
C THR A 215 3.73 2.66 -18.43
N VAL A 216 2.92 3.11 -17.48
CA VAL A 216 3.33 3.24 -16.09
C VAL A 216 3.23 1.88 -15.40
N GLY A 217 4.22 1.56 -14.58
CA GLY A 217 4.24 0.40 -13.72
C GLY A 217 4.72 0.75 -12.33
N PHE A 218 4.88 -0.26 -11.52
CA PHE A 218 5.39 -0.17 -10.16
C PHE A 218 6.66 -1.01 -10.02
N ALA A 219 7.60 -0.58 -9.19
CA ALA A 219 8.85 -1.32 -8.97
C ALA A 219 8.64 -2.75 -8.45
N THR A 220 7.52 -2.99 -7.77
CA THR A 220 7.12 -4.30 -7.25
C THR A 220 6.27 -5.14 -8.20
N ASP A 221 6.04 -4.70 -9.44
CA ASP A 221 5.18 -5.42 -10.40
C ASP A 221 5.89 -6.69 -10.94
N GLY A 222 5.43 -7.86 -10.52
CA GLY A 222 5.98 -9.16 -10.92
C GLY A 222 5.85 -9.46 -12.41
N ARG A 223 4.93 -8.78 -13.12
CA ARG A 223 4.75 -8.93 -14.58
C ARG A 223 5.92 -8.37 -15.39
N ILE A 224 6.75 -7.49 -14.78
CA ILE A 224 7.92 -6.91 -15.45
C ILE A 224 8.87 -8.01 -15.91
N ALA A 225 9.27 -8.91 -15.00
CA ALA A 225 10.13 -10.03 -15.34
C ALA A 225 9.38 -11.09 -16.18
N ALA A 226 8.14 -11.44 -15.80
CA ALA A 226 7.36 -12.49 -16.44
C ALA A 226 7.03 -12.21 -17.91
N PHE A 227 6.90 -10.94 -18.29
CA PHE A 227 6.51 -10.56 -19.67
C PHE A 227 7.66 -9.89 -20.44
N HIS A 228 8.91 -10.04 -19.97
CA HIS A 228 10.09 -9.45 -20.60
C HIS A 228 9.98 -7.93 -20.79
N PHE A 229 9.42 -7.24 -19.80
CA PHE A 229 9.41 -5.79 -19.76
C PHE A 229 10.74 -5.27 -19.20
N VAL A 230 10.99 -3.99 -19.41
CA VAL A 230 12.12 -3.26 -18.83
C VAL A 230 11.62 -1.95 -18.18
N ASN A 231 12.13 -1.69 -17.00
CA ASN A 231 11.95 -0.41 -16.33
C ASN A 231 12.88 0.62 -16.93
N LEU A 232 12.37 1.77 -17.33
CA LEU A 232 13.20 2.90 -17.70
C LEU A 232 13.74 3.59 -16.45
N LYS A 233 15.04 3.79 -16.42
CA LYS A 233 15.69 4.46 -15.29
C LYS A 233 15.18 5.92 -15.19
N ASP A 234 14.69 6.33 -14.05
CA ASP A 234 14.37 7.72 -13.69
C ASP A 234 15.69 8.47 -13.39
N ASP A 235 16.45 8.79 -14.43
CA ASP A 235 17.82 9.32 -14.37
C ASP A 235 17.91 10.72 -13.74
N LYS A 236 16.80 11.46 -13.71
CA LYS A 236 16.71 12.78 -13.05
C LYS A 236 15.98 12.74 -11.71
N LYS A 237 15.62 11.55 -11.21
CA LYS A 237 14.93 11.35 -9.93
C LYS A 237 13.65 12.17 -9.83
N PHE A 238 12.76 12.08 -10.81
CA PHE A 238 11.47 12.77 -10.81
C PHE A 238 10.54 12.22 -9.73
N PHE A 239 10.46 10.90 -9.60
CA PHE A 239 9.55 10.27 -8.68
C PHE A 239 9.98 10.42 -7.21
N PRO A 240 9.02 10.63 -6.30
CA PRO A 240 9.26 10.57 -4.85
C PRO A 240 9.75 9.18 -4.40
N ALA A 241 10.25 9.10 -3.18
CA ALA A 241 10.39 7.82 -2.49
C ALA A 241 9.00 7.33 -2.04
N TYR A 242 8.67 6.06 -2.35
CA TYR A 242 7.39 5.45 -2.02
C TYR A 242 7.56 4.26 -1.06
N ASN A 243 8.21 4.51 0.07
CA ASN A 243 8.28 3.50 1.13
C ASN A 243 6.90 3.31 1.76
N VAL A 244 6.52 2.04 1.92
CA VAL A 244 5.24 1.68 2.54
C VAL A 244 5.36 1.69 4.07
N ALA A 245 4.30 2.12 4.74
CA ALA A 245 4.16 1.99 6.18
C ALA A 245 2.69 1.77 6.56
N PRO A 246 2.41 1.05 7.67
CA PRO A 246 1.06 1.02 8.22
C PRO A 246 0.71 2.40 8.80
N VAL A 247 -0.48 2.86 8.47
CA VAL A 247 -1.06 4.08 9.02
C VAL A 247 -2.32 3.69 9.77
N VAL A 248 -2.36 4.01 11.05
CA VAL A 248 -3.46 3.65 11.97
C VAL A 248 -4.06 4.90 12.55
N ARG A 249 -5.38 4.93 12.70
CA ARG A 249 -6.05 6.03 13.40
C ARG A 249 -5.61 6.08 14.86
N LYS A 250 -5.29 7.27 15.35
CA LYS A 250 -4.86 7.48 16.75
C LYS A 250 -5.82 6.85 17.75
N LYS A 251 -7.13 7.06 17.56
CA LYS A 251 -8.18 6.48 18.43
C LYS A 251 -8.06 4.95 18.57
N ILE A 252 -7.70 4.26 17.49
CA ILE A 252 -7.52 2.81 17.49
C ILE A 252 -6.26 2.41 18.26
N LEU A 253 -5.15 3.14 18.06
CA LEU A 253 -3.91 2.87 18.79
C LEU A 253 -3.98 3.23 20.29
N ASP A 254 -4.79 4.21 20.66
CA ASP A 254 -5.06 4.53 22.05
C ASP A 254 -5.86 3.41 22.74
N GLN A 255 -6.72 2.71 21.98
CA GLN A 255 -7.54 1.59 22.48
C GLN A 255 -6.79 0.24 22.40
N TYR A 256 -5.98 0.01 21.38
CA TYR A 256 -5.28 -1.24 21.09
C TYR A 256 -3.84 -0.97 20.72
N ALA A 257 -3.00 -0.63 21.70
CA ALA A 257 -1.60 -0.28 21.49
C ALA A 257 -0.78 -1.44 20.90
N GLU A 258 -1.21 -2.69 21.15
CA GLU A 258 -0.60 -3.93 20.66
C GLU A 258 -0.57 -4.02 19.13
N ILE A 259 -1.42 -3.31 18.40
CA ILE A 259 -1.43 -3.29 16.92
C ILE A 259 -0.04 -2.93 16.37
N ARG A 260 0.72 -2.09 17.07
CA ARG A 260 2.08 -1.74 16.67
C ARG A 260 2.97 -2.96 16.53
N GLU A 261 2.95 -3.84 17.52
CA GLU A 261 3.79 -5.05 17.54
C GLU A 261 3.24 -6.12 16.58
N ILE A 262 1.91 -6.26 16.48
CA ILE A 262 1.25 -7.22 15.58
C ILE A 262 1.61 -6.96 14.12
N LEU A 263 1.80 -5.71 13.72
CA LEU A 263 2.08 -5.35 12.32
C LEU A 263 3.59 -5.34 11.97
N LYS A 264 4.49 -5.42 12.97
CA LYS A 264 5.95 -5.43 12.72
C LYS A 264 6.41 -6.49 11.73
N PRO A 265 5.90 -7.72 11.73
CA PRO A 265 6.29 -8.74 10.77
C PRO A 265 6.18 -8.28 9.31
N ILE A 266 5.10 -7.58 8.97
CA ILE A 266 4.86 -7.11 7.59
C ILE A 266 5.94 -6.10 7.15
N MET A 267 6.54 -5.37 8.09
CA MET A 267 7.57 -4.36 7.78
C MET A 267 8.94 -4.95 7.43
N GLN A 268 9.11 -6.27 7.58
CA GLN A 268 10.30 -6.99 7.13
C GLN A 268 10.27 -7.30 5.62
N LEU A 269 9.10 -7.14 4.97
CA LEU A 269 8.94 -7.34 3.53
C LEU A 269 9.89 -6.44 2.74
N THR A 270 10.64 -7.08 1.85
CA THR A 270 11.51 -6.41 0.88
C THR A 270 10.77 -6.11 -0.43
N THR A 271 11.35 -5.24 -1.25
CA THR A 271 10.82 -4.97 -2.60
C THR A 271 10.82 -6.22 -3.49
N GLU A 272 11.86 -7.07 -3.37
CA GLU A 272 11.98 -8.34 -4.07
C GLU A 272 10.88 -9.33 -3.69
N GLU A 273 10.68 -9.54 -2.40
CA GLU A 273 9.63 -10.46 -1.90
C GLU A 273 8.24 -9.99 -2.32
N MET A 274 7.96 -8.69 -2.23
CA MET A 274 6.68 -8.16 -2.70
C MET A 274 6.51 -8.35 -4.22
N ARG A 275 7.59 -8.25 -5.01
CA ARG A 275 7.55 -8.55 -6.44
C ARG A 275 7.16 -9.99 -6.71
N GLU A 276 7.73 -10.94 -5.95
CA GLU A 276 7.37 -12.36 -6.07
C GLU A 276 5.94 -12.63 -5.61
N LEU A 277 5.46 -11.98 -4.55
CA LEU A 277 4.06 -12.08 -4.12
C LEU A 277 3.09 -11.53 -5.16
N ASN A 278 3.39 -10.37 -5.74
CA ASN A 278 2.60 -9.80 -6.83
C ASN A 278 2.60 -10.72 -8.07
N LYS A 279 3.76 -11.33 -8.40
CA LYS A 279 3.88 -12.32 -9.47
C LYS A 279 3.01 -13.55 -9.19
N ALA A 280 3.08 -14.10 -7.97
CA ALA A 280 2.28 -15.26 -7.58
C ALA A 280 0.78 -15.03 -7.81
N VAL A 281 0.28 -13.82 -7.52
CA VAL A 281 -1.13 -13.47 -7.74
C VAL A 281 -1.43 -13.12 -9.20
N ASP A 282 -0.67 -12.18 -9.78
CA ASP A 282 -1.00 -11.61 -11.10
C ASP A 282 -0.70 -12.56 -12.26
N VAL A 283 0.35 -13.38 -12.14
CA VAL A 283 0.86 -14.28 -13.19
C VAL A 283 0.50 -15.73 -12.89
N ASP A 284 0.88 -16.22 -11.70
CA ASP A 284 0.75 -17.64 -11.33
C ASP A 284 -0.65 -17.98 -10.78
N LYS A 285 -1.54 -16.98 -10.65
CA LYS A 285 -2.97 -17.10 -10.29
C LYS A 285 -3.26 -17.65 -8.91
N GLN A 286 -2.33 -17.50 -7.97
CA GLN A 286 -2.61 -17.76 -6.57
C GLN A 286 -3.65 -16.77 -6.03
N SER A 287 -4.45 -17.20 -5.04
CA SER A 287 -5.31 -16.27 -4.33
C SER A 287 -4.50 -15.32 -3.45
N ILE A 288 -5.04 -14.13 -3.18
CA ILE A 288 -4.44 -13.15 -2.25
C ILE A 288 -4.15 -13.81 -0.90
N HIS A 289 -5.11 -14.57 -0.38
CA HIS A 289 -4.98 -15.27 0.90
C HIS A 289 -3.83 -16.27 0.90
N GLN A 290 -3.71 -17.09 -0.16
CA GLN A 290 -2.61 -18.06 -0.28
C GLN A 290 -1.25 -17.38 -0.32
N ALA A 291 -1.09 -16.30 -1.10
CA ALA A 291 0.15 -15.55 -1.18
C ALA A 291 0.52 -14.90 0.16
N ALA A 292 -0.43 -14.21 0.80
CA ALA A 292 -0.23 -13.57 2.10
C ALA A 292 0.12 -14.58 3.20
N ARG A 293 -0.68 -15.66 3.33
CA ARG A 293 -0.48 -16.71 4.32
C ARG A 293 0.84 -17.45 4.09
N GLY A 294 1.16 -17.79 2.84
CA GLY A 294 2.39 -18.49 2.48
C GLY A 294 3.64 -17.74 2.92
N TRP A 295 3.70 -16.42 2.67
CA TRP A 295 4.81 -15.59 3.12
C TRP A 295 4.90 -15.54 4.66
N LEU A 296 3.79 -15.31 5.35
CA LEU A 296 3.76 -15.26 6.81
C LEU A 296 4.20 -16.60 7.44
N THR A 297 3.81 -17.74 6.85
CA THR A 297 4.22 -19.08 7.32
C THR A 297 5.70 -19.34 7.07
N SER A 298 6.21 -19.01 5.86
CA SER A 298 7.61 -19.25 5.52
C SER A 298 8.59 -18.43 6.36
N HIS A 299 8.13 -17.31 6.92
CA HIS A 299 8.91 -16.47 7.84
C HIS A 299 8.65 -16.76 9.33
N GLY A 300 7.83 -17.79 9.64
CA GLY A 300 7.59 -18.22 11.03
C GLY A 300 6.67 -17.31 11.85
N PHE A 301 5.92 -16.41 11.22
CA PHE A 301 4.98 -15.52 11.93
C PHE A 301 3.65 -16.19 12.26
N ILE A 302 3.29 -17.21 11.50
CA ILE A 302 2.13 -18.07 11.73
C ILE A 302 2.48 -19.53 11.46
N PHE A 303 1.65 -20.47 11.94
CA PHE A 303 1.79 -21.92 11.77
C PHE A 303 0.69 -22.45 10.84
#